data_222d9978c974bbc5514fa512a25bb4f8
#
_entry.id   222d9978c974bbc5514fa512a25bb4f8
#
_cell.length_a   1.000
_cell.length_b   1.000
_cell.length_c   1.000
_cell.angle_alpha   90.00
_cell.angle_beta   90.00
_cell.angle_gamma   90.00
#
_symmetry.space_group_name_H-M   'P 1'
#
loop_
_entity.id
_entity.type
_entity.pdbx_description
1 polymer ?
#
loop_
_entity_poly.entity_id
_entity_poly.type
_entity_poly.pdbx_seq_one_letter_code
_entity_poly.pdbx_strand_id
1 'polypeptide(L)'
;MRKMLNTLFITSEDAYLALENENVVIFRGEEKMGQYPLQILENVVSFSYKGASPALMGACAQRNIHVCFLTPNGRFLARVCGQSRGNVLLRKTQYRVSDDTAKSCTVARNMIFGKIFNCRWVLERMLRDHAMRVDAPSLSTASAQLQDQLEGIRQIDDLDALRGIEGMASAAYFGVFDQLILNQKEVFHFDGRNRRPPLDRVNAALSMTYTLLAHDCASALESVGLDAYVGFMHRDRPGRTSLALDLMEELRAPLADRFVLTLINTRVLQQKHFKMQVDGAVWLTDDGRKALLSAWQNRKKEEITHPFLKEKMAWGLVPYVQALLLARYLRGDMDEYPPFLWK
;
A
#
# COMPACT_ATOMS: atom_id res chain seq x y z
N MET A 1 13.65 -1.68 -17.78
CA MET A 1 13.13 -1.58 -16.41
C MET A 1 12.81 -0.12 -16.10
N ARG A 2 11.65 0.20 -15.51
CA ARG A 2 11.33 1.55 -15.05
C ARG A 2 12.36 2.00 -14.02
N LYS A 3 12.98 3.16 -14.23
CA LYS A 3 14.05 3.67 -13.34
C LYS A 3 13.58 4.80 -12.41
N MET A 4 12.38 5.33 -12.61
CA MET A 4 11.90 6.52 -11.91
C MET A 4 10.82 6.15 -10.89
N LEU A 5 11.01 6.62 -9.65
CA LEU A 5 10.11 6.40 -8.52
C LEU A 5 9.67 7.74 -7.91
N ASN A 6 9.63 8.79 -8.75
CA ASN A 6 9.32 10.11 -8.25
C ASN A 6 7.82 10.34 -8.18
N THR A 7 7.30 10.44 -6.96
CA THR A 7 5.94 10.90 -6.69
C THR A 7 5.98 12.35 -6.23
N LEU A 8 5.26 13.22 -6.92
CA LEU A 8 5.05 14.60 -6.50
C LEU A 8 3.85 14.65 -5.55
N PHE A 9 4.10 15.02 -4.29
CA PHE A 9 3.05 15.21 -3.29
C PHE A 9 2.72 16.70 -3.15
N ILE A 10 1.46 17.06 -3.37
CA ILE A 10 0.94 18.41 -3.20
C ILE A 10 0.18 18.47 -1.88
N THR A 11 0.81 18.98 -0.85
CA THR A 11 0.26 19.02 0.52
C THR A 11 -0.51 20.28 0.86
N SER A 12 -0.40 21.34 0.06
CA SER A 12 -1.17 22.58 0.24
C SER A 12 -2.61 22.39 -0.23
N GLU A 13 -3.57 22.68 0.63
CA GLU A 13 -5.01 22.43 0.38
C GLU A 13 -5.61 23.37 -0.68
N ASP A 14 -4.98 24.51 -0.92
CA ASP A 14 -5.37 25.57 -1.86
C ASP A 14 -4.56 25.57 -3.16
N ALA A 15 -3.69 24.56 -3.38
CA ALA A 15 -2.86 24.48 -4.56
C ALA A 15 -3.67 24.02 -5.79
N TYR A 16 -3.51 24.72 -6.91
CA TYR A 16 -4.00 24.32 -8.23
C TYR A 16 -2.83 23.87 -9.11
N LEU A 17 -3.04 22.84 -9.92
CA LEU A 17 -2.03 22.26 -10.79
C LEU A 17 -2.30 22.56 -12.25
N ALA A 18 -1.30 23.05 -12.98
CA ALA A 18 -1.39 23.32 -14.41
C ALA A 18 -0.22 22.73 -15.20
N LEU A 19 -0.39 22.64 -16.52
CA LEU A 19 0.67 22.27 -17.46
C LEU A 19 1.29 23.53 -18.07
N GLU A 20 2.60 23.70 -17.93
CA GLU A 20 3.38 24.70 -18.65
C GLU A 20 4.71 24.10 -19.11
N ASN A 21 5.02 24.21 -20.41
CA ASN A 21 6.30 23.78 -20.99
C ASN A 21 6.74 22.37 -20.52
N GLU A 22 5.85 21.38 -20.61
CA GLU A 22 6.10 19.97 -20.19
C GLU A 22 6.38 19.82 -18.66
N ASN A 23 5.93 20.77 -17.84
CA ASN A 23 6.05 20.71 -16.40
C ASN A 23 4.69 20.74 -15.72
N VAL A 24 4.62 20.07 -14.56
CA VAL A 24 3.59 20.35 -13.56
C VAL A 24 3.96 21.66 -12.87
N VAL A 25 3.12 22.66 -12.97
CA VAL A 25 3.26 23.94 -12.28
C VAL A 25 2.23 24.01 -11.16
N ILE A 26 2.67 24.40 -9.98
CA ILE A 26 1.85 24.50 -8.78
C ILE A 26 1.56 25.98 -8.54
N PHE A 27 0.28 26.33 -8.47
CA PHE A 27 -0.19 27.69 -8.18
C PHE A 27 -0.91 27.74 -6.83
N ARG A 28 -0.75 28.86 -6.13
CA ARG A 28 -1.56 29.28 -5.00
C ARG A 28 -2.16 30.66 -5.34
N GLY A 29 -3.45 30.71 -5.68
CA GLY A 29 -4.01 31.88 -6.35
C GLY A 29 -3.29 32.14 -7.67
N GLU A 30 -2.70 33.33 -7.83
CA GLU A 30 -1.91 33.69 -9.01
C GLU A 30 -0.41 33.43 -8.84
N GLU A 31 0.03 33.10 -7.63
CA GLU A 31 1.46 32.90 -7.33
C GLU A 31 1.92 31.48 -7.73
N LYS A 32 3.03 31.41 -8.45
CA LYS A 32 3.70 30.18 -8.84
C LYS A 32 4.60 29.69 -7.70
N MET A 33 4.18 28.60 -7.04
CA MET A 33 4.87 28.01 -5.90
C MET A 33 6.00 27.03 -6.28
N GLY A 34 5.91 26.41 -7.46
CA GLY A 34 6.91 25.44 -7.91
C GLY A 34 6.62 24.88 -9.28
N GLN A 35 7.64 24.23 -9.84
CA GLN A 35 7.58 23.63 -11.17
C GLN A 35 8.41 22.35 -11.20
N TYR A 36 7.84 21.27 -11.78
CA TYR A 36 8.47 19.95 -11.83
C TYR A 36 8.29 19.33 -13.22
N PRO A 37 9.37 18.89 -13.89
CA PRO A 37 9.28 18.27 -15.22
C PRO A 37 8.45 16.97 -15.19
N LEU A 38 7.51 16.83 -16.13
CA LEU A 38 6.72 15.59 -16.28
C LEU A 38 7.61 14.36 -16.52
N GLN A 39 8.73 14.52 -17.20
CA GLN A 39 9.64 13.45 -17.59
C GLN A 39 10.22 12.67 -16.41
N ILE A 40 10.31 13.31 -15.23
CA ILE A 40 10.88 12.70 -14.02
C ILE A 40 9.80 12.10 -13.10
N LEU A 41 8.51 12.28 -13.41
CA LEU A 41 7.40 11.89 -12.55
C LEU A 41 6.78 10.56 -13.00
N GLU A 42 6.40 9.75 -12.03
CA GLU A 42 5.52 8.58 -12.20
C GLU A 42 4.14 8.81 -11.61
N ASN A 43 4.07 9.56 -10.52
CA ASN A 43 2.82 9.83 -9.83
C ASN A 43 2.75 11.30 -9.38
N VAL A 44 1.53 11.81 -9.36
CA VAL A 44 1.16 13.07 -8.71
C VAL A 44 0.05 12.76 -7.72
N VAL A 45 0.26 13.05 -6.44
CA VAL A 45 -0.74 12.86 -5.38
C VAL A 45 -1.06 14.22 -4.78
N SER A 46 -2.26 14.71 -4.99
CA SER A 46 -2.72 16.01 -4.52
C SER A 46 -3.68 15.86 -3.35
N PHE A 47 -3.42 16.59 -2.27
CA PHE A 47 -4.30 16.75 -1.12
C PHE A 47 -5.12 18.04 -1.21
N SER A 48 -5.12 18.69 -2.38
CA SER A 48 -5.86 19.92 -2.64
C SER A 48 -7.24 19.67 -3.23
N TYR A 49 -8.21 20.50 -2.84
CA TYR A 49 -9.54 20.55 -3.45
C TYR A 49 -9.63 21.44 -4.72
N LYS A 50 -8.55 22.19 -5.05
CA LYS A 50 -8.56 23.06 -6.24
C LYS A 50 -8.38 22.30 -7.54
N GLY A 51 -7.85 21.06 -7.48
CA GLY A 51 -7.73 20.18 -8.63
C GLY A 51 -6.58 20.50 -9.57
N ALA A 52 -6.74 20.15 -10.84
CA ALA A 52 -5.74 20.34 -11.88
C ALA A 52 -6.38 20.70 -13.24
N SER A 53 -5.60 21.34 -14.13
CA SER A 53 -6.08 21.66 -15.47
C SER A 53 -6.31 20.41 -16.32
N PRO A 54 -7.33 20.39 -17.21
CA PRO A 54 -7.52 19.28 -18.16
C PRO A 54 -6.30 19.01 -19.03
N ALA A 55 -5.54 20.05 -19.41
CA ALA A 55 -4.30 19.91 -20.17
C ALA A 55 -3.24 19.10 -19.40
N LEU A 56 -3.05 19.37 -18.10
CA LEU A 56 -2.14 18.61 -17.26
C LEU A 56 -2.63 17.15 -17.09
N MET A 57 -3.91 16.95 -16.81
CA MET A 57 -4.49 15.63 -16.68
C MET A 57 -4.27 14.79 -17.96
N GLY A 58 -4.51 15.38 -19.13
CA GLY A 58 -4.29 14.74 -20.44
C GLY A 58 -2.83 14.41 -20.70
N ALA A 59 -1.91 15.35 -20.43
CA ALA A 59 -0.48 15.14 -20.58
C ALA A 59 0.06 14.03 -19.66
N CYS A 60 -0.41 13.98 -18.40
CA CYS A 60 -0.10 12.91 -17.47
C CYS A 60 -0.63 11.55 -17.97
N ALA A 61 -1.90 11.50 -18.39
CA ALA A 61 -2.51 10.27 -18.89
C ALA A 61 -1.78 9.69 -20.11
N GLN A 62 -1.37 10.55 -21.07
CA GLN A 62 -0.59 10.14 -22.24
C GLN A 62 0.77 9.53 -21.88
N ARG A 63 1.38 9.97 -20.79
CA ARG A 63 2.71 9.54 -20.31
C ARG A 63 2.65 8.42 -19.27
N ASN A 64 1.45 7.90 -18.95
CA ASN A 64 1.22 6.97 -17.84
C ASN A 64 1.69 7.51 -16.48
N ILE A 65 1.59 8.82 -16.25
CA ILE A 65 1.79 9.45 -14.97
C ILE A 65 0.44 9.40 -14.24
N HIS A 66 0.38 8.70 -13.12
CA HIS A 66 -0.86 8.56 -12.37
C HIS A 66 -1.11 9.81 -11.53
N VAL A 67 -2.29 10.41 -11.68
CA VAL A 67 -2.73 11.57 -10.89
C VAL A 67 -3.86 11.17 -9.98
N CYS A 68 -3.67 11.36 -8.67
CA CYS A 68 -4.64 11.02 -7.64
C CYS A 68 -4.94 12.24 -6.75
N PHE A 69 -6.20 12.42 -6.43
CA PHE A 69 -6.69 13.44 -5.51
C PHE A 69 -7.17 12.76 -4.23
N LEU A 70 -6.67 13.22 -3.10
CA LEU A 70 -7.02 12.75 -1.75
C LEU A 70 -7.52 13.94 -0.92
N THR A 71 -8.36 13.67 0.08
CA THR A 71 -8.61 14.67 1.12
C THR A 71 -7.33 14.93 1.92
N PRO A 72 -7.23 16.03 2.68
CA PRO A 72 -6.12 16.25 3.62
C PRO A 72 -5.86 15.08 4.57
N ASN A 73 -6.90 14.33 4.92
CA ASN A 73 -6.83 13.16 5.80
C ASN A 73 -6.55 11.84 5.04
N GLY A 74 -6.22 11.91 3.75
CA GLY A 74 -5.84 10.75 2.94
C GLY A 74 -7.00 9.93 2.39
N ARG A 75 -8.27 10.38 2.50
CA ARG A 75 -9.39 9.71 1.86
C ARG A 75 -9.36 9.96 0.35
N PHE A 76 -9.49 8.91 -0.43
CA PHE A 76 -9.59 8.99 -1.89
C PHE A 76 -10.78 9.85 -2.34
N LEU A 77 -10.54 10.75 -3.29
CA LEU A 77 -11.56 11.56 -3.95
C LEU A 77 -11.72 11.14 -5.41
N ALA A 78 -10.65 11.21 -6.19
CA ALA A 78 -10.66 10.92 -7.61
C ALA A 78 -9.27 10.56 -8.11
N ARG A 79 -9.21 9.92 -9.27
CA ARG A 79 -7.96 9.79 -10.04
C ARG A 79 -8.21 10.01 -11.52
N VAL A 80 -7.17 10.45 -12.22
CA VAL A 80 -7.19 10.60 -13.66
C VAL A 80 -6.90 9.26 -14.30
N CYS A 81 -7.84 8.79 -15.12
CA CYS A 81 -7.68 7.62 -15.97
C CYS A 81 -7.58 8.08 -17.43
N GLY A 82 -6.51 7.69 -18.10
CA GLY A 82 -6.36 7.88 -19.54
C GLY A 82 -7.11 6.83 -20.35
N GLN A 83 -6.84 6.81 -21.66
CA GLN A 83 -7.32 5.73 -22.51
C GLN A 83 -6.84 4.38 -21.99
N SER A 84 -7.74 3.41 -21.93
CA SER A 84 -7.39 2.05 -21.53
C SER A 84 -6.38 1.47 -22.51
N ARG A 85 -5.13 1.39 -22.08
CA ARG A 85 -4.04 0.75 -22.81
C ARG A 85 -3.84 -0.65 -22.26
N GLY A 86 -3.41 -1.59 -23.11
CA GLY A 86 -3.06 -2.94 -22.67
C GLY A 86 -3.89 -4.02 -23.33
N ASN A 87 -3.55 -5.25 -23.02
CA ASN A 87 -4.11 -6.43 -23.67
C ASN A 87 -5.54 -6.70 -23.19
N VAL A 88 -6.52 -6.52 -24.09
CA VAL A 88 -7.93 -6.85 -23.83
C VAL A 88 -8.10 -8.32 -23.45
N LEU A 89 -7.28 -9.22 -24.01
CA LEU A 89 -7.34 -10.65 -23.68
C LEU A 89 -6.92 -10.91 -22.22
N LEU A 90 -5.93 -10.19 -21.71
CA LEU A 90 -5.50 -10.28 -20.32
C LEU A 90 -6.65 -9.90 -19.36
N ARG A 91 -7.37 -8.78 -19.63
CA ARG A 91 -8.53 -8.39 -18.82
C ARG A 91 -9.68 -9.38 -18.91
N LYS A 92 -9.96 -9.91 -20.12
CA LYS A 92 -10.96 -10.98 -20.26
C LYS A 92 -10.59 -12.22 -19.45
N THR A 93 -9.31 -12.58 -19.40
CA THR A 93 -8.84 -13.70 -18.58
C THR A 93 -8.98 -13.36 -17.10
N GLN A 94 -8.59 -12.17 -16.66
CA GLN A 94 -8.79 -11.70 -15.29
C GLN A 94 -10.26 -11.85 -14.85
N TYR A 95 -11.22 -11.37 -15.68
CA TYR A 95 -12.64 -11.44 -15.34
C TYR A 95 -13.14 -12.89 -15.26
N ARG A 96 -12.75 -13.77 -16.21
CA ARG A 96 -13.11 -15.19 -16.17
C ARG A 96 -12.54 -15.92 -14.95
N VAL A 97 -11.31 -15.55 -14.52
CA VAL A 97 -10.71 -16.10 -13.30
C VAL A 97 -11.44 -15.55 -12.07
N SER A 98 -11.82 -14.30 -12.05
CA SER A 98 -12.57 -13.68 -10.95
C SER A 98 -13.99 -14.27 -10.80
N ASP A 99 -14.64 -14.61 -11.92
CA ASP A 99 -15.96 -15.24 -11.93
C ASP A 99 -15.92 -16.73 -11.50
N ASP A 100 -14.76 -17.37 -11.59
CA ASP A 100 -14.52 -18.75 -11.20
C ASP A 100 -13.96 -18.81 -9.76
N THR A 101 -14.79 -19.21 -8.82
CA THR A 101 -14.45 -19.22 -7.38
C THR A 101 -13.21 -20.06 -7.07
N ALA A 102 -13.02 -21.21 -7.72
CA ALA A 102 -11.86 -22.08 -7.48
C ALA A 102 -10.55 -21.45 -8.00
N LYS A 103 -10.60 -20.85 -9.20
CA LYS A 103 -9.44 -20.14 -9.77
C LYS A 103 -9.13 -18.87 -8.97
N SER A 104 -10.15 -18.12 -8.57
CA SER A 104 -9.99 -16.97 -7.67
C SER A 104 -9.32 -17.39 -6.36
N CYS A 105 -9.76 -18.50 -5.75
CA CYS A 105 -9.16 -19.03 -4.54
C CYS A 105 -7.68 -19.36 -4.73
N THR A 106 -7.30 -19.95 -5.87
CA THR A 106 -5.90 -20.26 -6.16
C THR A 106 -5.01 -19.00 -6.18
N VAL A 107 -5.46 -17.91 -6.81
CA VAL A 107 -4.70 -16.65 -6.83
C VAL A 107 -4.68 -16.01 -5.44
N ALA A 108 -5.85 -15.89 -4.81
CA ALA A 108 -6.02 -15.28 -3.51
C ALA A 108 -5.20 -16.01 -2.43
N ARG A 109 -5.15 -17.34 -2.47
CA ARG A 109 -4.38 -18.17 -1.55
C ARG A 109 -2.90 -17.81 -1.55
N ASN A 110 -2.29 -17.61 -2.73
CA ASN A 110 -0.89 -17.22 -2.83
C ASN A 110 -0.65 -15.82 -2.23
N MET A 111 -1.54 -14.86 -2.47
CA MET A 111 -1.45 -13.51 -1.87
C MET A 111 -1.58 -13.57 -0.34
N ILE A 112 -2.55 -14.33 0.18
CA ILE A 112 -2.74 -14.47 1.63
C ILE A 112 -1.61 -15.27 2.27
N PHE A 113 -1.07 -16.29 1.58
CA PHE A 113 0.16 -16.96 2.02
C PHE A 113 1.30 -15.95 2.19
N GLY A 114 1.52 -15.08 1.21
CA GLY A 114 2.51 -14.00 1.28
C GLY A 114 2.26 -13.06 2.46
N LYS A 115 1.01 -12.67 2.72
CA LYS A 115 0.62 -11.86 3.88
C LYS A 115 1.02 -12.53 5.19
N ILE A 116 0.56 -13.76 5.42
CA ILE A 116 0.79 -14.48 6.68
C ILE A 116 2.28 -14.71 6.90
N PHE A 117 3.00 -15.15 5.85
CA PHE A 117 4.44 -15.33 5.87
C PHE A 117 5.15 -14.03 6.30
N ASN A 118 4.81 -12.91 5.68
CA ASN A 118 5.45 -11.63 5.96
C ASN A 118 5.10 -11.09 7.37
N CYS A 119 3.86 -11.26 7.84
CA CYS A 119 3.47 -10.95 9.21
C CYS A 119 4.35 -11.74 10.20
N ARG A 120 4.48 -13.04 9.99
CA ARG A 120 5.33 -13.90 10.83
C ARG A 120 6.78 -13.41 10.85
N TRP A 121 7.37 -13.11 9.68
CA TRP A 121 8.76 -12.65 9.62
C TRP A 121 8.98 -11.28 10.26
N VAL A 122 7.99 -10.42 10.32
CA VAL A 122 8.06 -9.18 11.13
C VAL A 122 8.21 -9.51 12.61
N LEU A 123 7.42 -10.48 13.14
CA LEU A 123 7.54 -10.93 14.54
C LEU A 123 8.87 -11.62 14.81
N GLU A 124 9.30 -12.54 13.93
CA GLU A 124 10.59 -13.26 14.05
C GLU A 124 11.79 -12.30 14.10
N ARG A 125 11.77 -11.25 13.27
CA ARG A 125 12.82 -10.22 13.31
C ARG A 125 12.79 -9.42 14.61
N MET A 126 11.61 -9.11 15.12
CA MET A 126 11.49 -8.41 16.40
C MET A 126 12.03 -9.27 17.54
N LEU A 127 11.70 -10.56 17.58
CA LEU A 127 12.25 -11.51 18.54
C LEU A 127 13.77 -11.63 18.46
N ARG A 128 14.32 -11.72 17.25
CA ARG A 128 15.76 -11.83 17.04
C ARG A 128 16.51 -10.56 17.46
N ASP A 129 15.99 -9.39 17.03
CA ASP A 129 16.74 -8.14 17.15
C ASP A 129 16.45 -7.41 18.48
N HIS A 130 15.32 -7.70 19.15
CA HIS A 130 14.83 -6.95 20.33
C HIS A 130 14.22 -7.80 21.44
N ALA A 131 14.59 -9.09 21.57
CA ALA A 131 13.99 -10.02 22.52
C ALA A 131 13.89 -9.48 23.97
N MET A 132 14.89 -8.71 24.41
CA MET A 132 14.94 -8.14 25.77
C MET A 132 14.03 -6.92 25.98
N ARG A 133 13.36 -6.44 24.92
CA ARG A 133 12.52 -5.22 24.97
C ARG A 133 11.04 -5.50 24.73
N VAL A 134 10.69 -6.74 24.46
CA VAL A 134 9.34 -7.19 24.09
C VAL A 134 8.91 -8.36 24.97
N ASP A 135 7.62 -8.66 25.01
CA ASP A 135 7.12 -9.91 25.57
C ASP A 135 7.38 -11.05 24.57
N ALA A 136 8.57 -11.63 24.67
CA ALA A 136 9.01 -12.69 23.77
C ALA A 136 8.09 -13.93 23.75
N PRO A 137 7.54 -14.42 24.89
CA PRO A 137 6.55 -15.50 24.89
C PRO A 137 5.32 -15.19 24.06
N SER A 138 4.71 -14.02 24.20
CA SER A 138 3.53 -13.61 23.44
C SER A 138 3.81 -13.51 21.94
N LEU A 139 4.95 -12.91 21.54
CA LEU A 139 5.37 -12.83 20.15
C LEU A 139 5.64 -14.21 19.54
N SER A 140 6.30 -15.11 20.31
CA SER A 140 6.58 -16.48 19.88
C SER A 140 5.29 -17.28 19.67
N THR A 141 4.31 -17.11 20.57
CA THR A 141 3.00 -17.74 20.43
C THR A 141 2.28 -17.26 19.17
N ALA A 142 2.24 -15.95 18.94
CA ALA A 142 1.64 -15.38 17.73
C ALA A 142 2.37 -15.85 16.44
N SER A 143 3.70 -15.93 16.46
CA SER A 143 4.49 -16.46 15.34
C SER A 143 4.19 -17.94 15.07
N ALA A 144 4.03 -18.77 16.10
CA ALA A 144 3.64 -20.18 15.97
C ALA A 144 2.24 -20.30 15.35
N GLN A 145 1.26 -19.53 15.83
CA GLN A 145 -0.09 -19.49 15.24
C GLN A 145 -0.07 -19.13 13.76
N LEU A 146 0.76 -18.15 13.37
CA LEU A 146 0.92 -17.78 11.95
C LEU A 146 1.58 -18.92 11.14
N GLN A 147 2.50 -19.68 11.74
CA GLN A 147 3.11 -20.85 11.10
C GLN A 147 2.07 -21.96 10.84
N ASP A 148 1.24 -22.28 11.83
CA ASP A 148 0.18 -23.28 11.70
C ASP A 148 -0.80 -22.92 10.56
N GLN A 149 -1.12 -21.63 10.44
CA GLN A 149 -1.97 -21.13 9.35
C GLN A 149 -1.30 -21.23 7.98
N LEU A 150 0.03 -21.03 7.88
CA LEU A 150 0.77 -21.24 6.63
C LEU A 150 0.77 -22.70 6.17
N GLU A 151 0.71 -23.64 7.09
CA GLU A 151 0.58 -25.06 6.77
C GLU A 151 -0.85 -25.39 6.31
N GLY A 152 -1.85 -24.89 7.02
CA GLY A 152 -3.26 -25.13 6.70
C GLY A 152 -3.72 -24.50 5.38
N ILE A 153 -3.21 -23.31 5.04
CA ILE A 153 -3.69 -22.54 3.88
C ILE A 153 -3.47 -23.27 2.53
N ARG A 154 -2.46 -24.14 2.44
CA ARG A 154 -2.10 -24.82 1.19
C ARG A 154 -3.19 -25.74 0.65
N GLN A 155 -4.06 -26.23 1.52
CA GLN A 155 -5.14 -27.18 1.18
C GLN A 155 -6.50 -26.48 1.00
N ILE A 156 -6.55 -25.15 1.18
CA ILE A 156 -7.80 -24.40 1.07
C ILE A 156 -8.14 -24.16 -0.40
N ASP A 157 -9.33 -24.55 -0.80
CA ASP A 157 -9.92 -24.36 -2.14
C ASP A 157 -11.21 -23.51 -2.10
N ASP A 158 -11.65 -23.10 -0.92
CA ASP A 158 -12.80 -22.23 -0.69
C ASP A 158 -12.40 -20.83 -0.24
N LEU A 159 -12.98 -19.80 -0.87
CA LEU A 159 -12.69 -18.38 -0.58
C LEU A 159 -13.17 -17.93 0.80
N ASP A 160 -14.28 -18.48 1.31
CA ASP A 160 -14.80 -18.07 2.62
C ASP A 160 -13.95 -18.70 3.74
N ALA A 161 -13.49 -19.95 3.56
CA ALA A 161 -12.50 -20.57 4.43
C ALA A 161 -11.17 -19.79 4.42
N LEU A 162 -10.71 -19.37 3.23
CA LEU A 162 -9.51 -18.54 3.08
C LEU A 162 -9.64 -17.19 3.82
N ARG A 163 -10.81 -16.55 3.77
CA ARG A 163 -11.11 -15.32 4.54
C ARG A 163 -11.08 -15.57 6.04
N GLY A 164 -11.55 -16.74 6.48
CA GLY A 164 -11.47 -17.16 7.89
C GLY A 164 -10.02 -17.24 8.37
N ILE A 165 -9.15 -17.91 7.60
CA ILE A 165 -7.71 -18.01 7.90
C ILE A 165 -7.06 -16.63 7.91
N GLU A 166 -7.35 -15.79 6.92
CA GLU A 166 -6.84 -14.40 6.86
C GLU A 166 -7.23 -13.60 8.10
N GLY A 167 -8.49 -13.73 8.53
CA GLY A 167 -9.01 -13.08 9.74
C GLY A 167 -8.29 -13.54 11.00
N MET A 168 -8.09 -14.86 11.19
CA MET A 168 -7.34 -15.42 12.32
C MET A 168 -5.88 -14.96 12.32
N ALA A 169 -5.22 -14.95 11.15
CA ALA A 169 -3.86 -14.47 11.00
C ALA A 169 -3.73 -12.98 11.34
N SER A 170 -4.68 -12.17 10.88
CA SER A 170 -4.73 -10.75 11.20
C SER A 170 -4.96 -10.52 12.70
N ALA A 171 -5.81 -11.31 13.36
CA ALA A 171 -6.05 -11.22 14.80
C ALA A 171 -4.79 -11.59 15.60
N ALA A 172 -4.09 -12.69 15.23
CA ALA A 172 -2.85 -13.10 15.88
C ALA A 172 -1.75 -12.02 15.74
N TYR A 173 -1.55 -11.48 14.54
CA TYR A 173 -0.54 -10.47 14.27
C TYR A 173 -0.84 -9.14 14.98
N PHE A 174 -2.06 -8.61 14.83
CA PHE A 174 -2.42 -7.33 15.43
C PHE A 174 -2.64 -7.44 16.95
N GLY A 175 -2.91 -8.61 17.48
CA GLY A 175 -3.01 -8.85 18.94
C GLY A 175 -1.70 -8.59 19.68
N VAL A 176 -0.55 -8.72 18.99
CA VAL A 176 0.78 -8.45 19.57
C VAL A 176 1.46 -7.21 18.99
N PHE A 177 0.77 -6.47 18.12
CA PHE A 177 1.36 -5.36 17.35
C PHE A 177 1.89 -4.23 18.25
N ASP A 178 1.25 -3.95 19.38
CA ASP A 178 1.70 -2.94 20.35
C ASP A 178 3.11 -3.23 20.88
N GLN A 179 3.50 -4.51 20.98
CA GLN A 179 4.83 -4.91 21.42
C GLN A 179 5.94 -4.46 20.44
N LEU A 180 5.59 -4.21 19.16
CA LEU A 180 6.53 -3.76 18.15
C LEU A 180 6.87 -2.27 18.26
N ILE A 181 6.14 -1.54 19.09
CA ILE A 181 6.41 -0.14 19.45
C ILE A 181 7.44 -0.14 20.57
N LEU A 182 8.69 0.20 20.25
CA LEU A 182 9.81 0.16 21.19
C LEU A 182 10.10 1.51 21.85
N ASN A 183 9.63 2.60 21.26
CA ASN A 183 9.85 3.97 21.76
C ASN A 183 8.53 4.74 21.83
N GLN A 184 8.47 5.75 22.70
CA GLN A 184 7.32 6.66 22.83
C GLN A 184 6.03 5.91 23.23
N LYS A 185 6.13 4.84 24.02
CA LYS A 185 4.97 4.04 24.44
C LYS A 185 3.94 4.84 25.24
N GLU A 186 4.36 5.91 25.91
CA GLU A 186 3.49 6.85 26.60
C GLU A 186 2.57 7.66 25.68
N VAL A 187 2.90 7.70 24.38
CA VAL A 187 2.18 8.49 23.36
C VAL A 187 1.54 7.62 22.30
N PHE A 188 2.23 6.54 21.92
CA PHE A 188 1.79 5.63 20.86
C PHE A 188 1.35 4.30 21.47
N HIS A 189 0.05 4.06 21.45
CA HIS A 189 -0.59 2.81 21.85
C HIS A 189 -1.35 2.24 20.69
N PHE A 190 -1.39 0.92 20.60
CA PHE A 190 -2.17 0.21 19.60
C PHE A 190 -3.06 -0.84 20.28
N ASP A 191 -4.35 -0.52 20.36
CA ASP A 191 -5.36 -1.36 21.00
C ASP A 191 -6.28 -2.02 19.97
N GLY A 192 -5.64 -2.60 18.94
CA GLY A 192 -6.34 -3.22 17.83
C GLY A 192 -6.53 -2.31 16.60
N ARG A 193 -6.83 -2.93 15.47
CA ARG A 193 -6.97 -2.23 14.19
C ARG A 193 -8.32 -1.54 14.05
N ASN A 194 -8.33 -0.20 14.07
CA ASN A 194 -9.48 0.64 13.74
C ASN A 194 -9.14 1.63 12.61
N ARG A 195 -10.12 2.06 11.82
CA ARG A 195 -9.81 2.81 10.58
C ARG A 195 -10.85 3.84 10.13
N ARG A 196 -12.05 3.85 10.68
CA ARG A 196 -13.13 4.73 10.18
C ARG A 196 -14.00 5.25 11.30
N PRO A 197 -13.52 6.30 11.97
CA PRO A 197 -12.21 6.94 11.89
C PRO A 197 -11.12 6.16 12.65
N PRO A 198 -9.80 6.47 12.45
CA PRO A 198 -8.75 6.00 13.33
C PRO A 198 -8.86 6.69 14.68
N LEU A 199 -8.75 5.92 15.77
CA LEU A 199 -8.96 6.39 17.15
C LEU A 199 -7.65 6.56 17.94
N ASP A 200 -6.54 6.16 17.35
CA ASP A 200 -5.20 6.34 17.91
C ASP A 200 -4.18 6.77 16.84
N ARG A 201 -3.00 7.19 17.28
CA ARG A 201 -1.94 7.73 16.41
C ARG A 201 -1.34 6.68 15.50
N VAL A 202 -1.23 5.43 15.97
CA VAL A 202 -0.68 4.31 15.19
C VAL A 202 -1.65 3.97 14.05
N ASN A 203 -2.94 3.84 14.36
CA ASN A 203 -3.98 3.59 13.37
C ASN A 203 -4.13 4.75 12.37
N ALA A 204 -3.91 6.00 12.78
CA ALA A 204 -3.89 7.15 11.87
C ALA A 204 -2.73 7.05 10.87
N ALA A 205 -1.52 6.75 11.34
CA ALA A 205 -0.35 6.59 10.49
C ALA A 205 -0.48 5.36 9.57
N LEU A 206 -0.95 4.21 10.08
CA LEU A 206 -1.22 3.01 9.28
C LEU A 206 -2.27 3.27 8.19
N SER A 207 -3.36 3.98 8.51
CA SER A 207 -4.43 4.26 7.55
C SER A 207 -3.95 5.13 6.40
N MET A 208 -3.15 6.17 6.68
CA MET A 208 -2.51 7.00 5.65
C MET A 208 -1.56 6.15 4.78
N THR A 209 -0.68 5.38 5.40
CA THR A 209 0.31 4.56 4.68
C THR A 209 -0.37 3.49 3.82
N TYR A 210 -1.43 2.85 4.31
CA TYR A 210 -2.20 1.88 3.52
C TYR A 210 -2.93 2.54 2.34
N THR A 211 -3.39 3.77 2.48
CA THR A 211 -3.95 4.53 1.34
C THR A 211 -2.90 4.76 0.26
N LEU A 212 -1.69 5.14 0.65
CA LEU A 212 -0.58 5.34 -0.29
C LEU A 212 -0.20 4.03 -0.98
N LEU A 213 -0.07 2.94 -0.22
CA LEU A 213 0.27 1.61 -0.76
C LEU A 213 -0.82 1.08 -1.70
N ALA A 214 -2.10 1.22 -1.33
CA ALA A 214 -3.22 0.81 -2.19
C ALA A 214 -3.24 1.59 -3.51
N HIS A 215 -2.90 2.89 -3.47
CA HIS A 215 -2.76 3.70 -4.66
C HIS A 215 -1.57 3.24 -5.53
N ASP A 216 -0.41 2.97 -4.94
CA ASP A 216 0.76 2.44 -5.66
C ASP A 216 0.42 1.07 -6.31
N CYS A 217 -0.28 0.17 -5.61
CA CYS A 217 -0.74 -1.11 -6.16
C CYS A 217 -1.74 -0.93 -7.32
N ALA A 218 -2.73 -0.04 -7.18
CA ALA A 218 -3.69 0.24 -8.25
C ALA A 218 -2.99 0.78 -9.51
N SER A 219 -2.08 1.75 -9.34
CA SER A 219 -1.27 2.30 -10.42
C SER A 219 -0.40 1.25 -11.11
N ALA A 220 0.17 0.32 -10.33
CA ALA A 220 0.97 -0.79 -10.85
C ALA A 220 0.13 -1.74 -11.71
N LEU A 221 -1.04 -2.16 -11.21
CA LEU A 221 -1.96 -3.05 -11.92
C LEU A 221 -2.43 -2.45 -13.24
N GLU A 222 -2.84 -1.19 -13.24
CA GLU A 222 -3.26 -0.49 -14.46
C GLU A 222 -2.13 -0.33 -15.48
N SER A 223 -0.90 -0.12 -14.99
CA SER A 223 0.28 0.00 -15.85
C SER A 223 0.59 -1.27 -16.63
N VAL A 224 0.19 -2.44 -16.13
CA VAL A 224 0.35 -3.74 -16.81
C VAL A 224 -0.91 -4.20 -17.55
N GLY A 225 -1.97 -3.39 -17.53
CA GLY A 225 -3.22 -3.64 -18.26
C GLY A 225 -4.25 -4.48 -17.51
N LEU A 226 -4.10 -4.64 -16.19
CA LEU A 226 -5.09 -5.26 -15.31
C LEU A 226 -6.09 -4.22 -14.79
N ASP A 227 -7.31 -4.67 -14.50
CA ASP A 227 -8.34 -3.87 -13.84
C ASP A 227 -8.13 -3.91 -12.31
N ALA A 228 -7.81 -2.78 -11.70
CA ALA A 228 -7.57 -2.71 -10.27
C ALA A 228 -8.84 -2.94 -9.41
N TYR A 229 -10.03 -2.91 -10.01
CA TYR A 229 -11.30 -3.07 -9.30
C TYR A 229 -11.77 -4.53 -9.21
N VAL A 230 -11.38 -5.38 -10.14
CA VAL A 230 -11.80 -6.80 -10.20
C VAL A 230 -10.79 -7.67 -9.47
N GLY A 231 -11.11 -8.04 -8.24
CA GLY A 231 -10.25 -8.82 -7.33
C GLY A 231 -10.53 -10.32 -7.35
N PHE A 232 -9.75 -11.05 -6.56
CA PHE A 232 -9.89 -12.50 -6.36
C PHE A 232 -10.30 -12.86 -4.93
N MET A 233 -9.76 -12.14 -3.94
CA MET A 233 -10.06 -12.34 -2.51
C MET A 233 -11.16 -11.38 -2.03
N HIS A 234 -11.01 -10.10 -2.33
CA HIS A 234 -11.97 -9.09 -1.96
C HIS A 234 -13.16 -9.12 -2.90
N ARG A 235 -14.37 -9.26 -2.35
CA ARG A 235 -15.62 -9.20 -3.14
C ARG A 235 -15.77 -7.87 -3.84
N ASP A 236 -16.33 -7.88 -5.04
CA ASP A 236 -16.59 -6.67 -5.80
C ASP A 236 -17.58 -5.77 -5.09
N ARG A 237 -17.27 -4.49 -5.06
CA ARG A 237 -18.14 -3.42 -4.53
C ARG A 237 -17.92 -2.15 -5.35
N PRO A 238 -18.97 -1.39 -5.65
CA PRO A 238 -18.81 -0.12 -6.35
C PRO A 238 -17.76 0.78 -5.69
N GLY A 239 -16.83 1.31 -6.48
CA GLY A 239 -15.76 2.19 -6.01
C GLY A 239 -14.63 1.53 -5.22
N ARG A 240 -14.63 0.20 -5.04
CA ARG A 240 -13.57 -0.52 -4.34
C ARG A 240 -12.55 -1.08 -5.31
N THR A 241 -11.29 -0.72 -5.15
CA THR A 241 -10.17 -1.25 -5.92
C THR A 241 -9.76 -2.64 -5.39
N SER A 242 -10.62 -3.65 -5.59
CA SER A 242 -10.52 -4.98 -4.96
C SER A 242 -9.20 -5.67 -5.26
N LEU A 243 -8.73 -5.67 -6.52
CA LEU A 243 -7.44 -6.29 -6.86
C LEU A 243 -6.23 -5.55 -6.27
N ALA A 244 -6.31 -4.21 -6.20
CA ALA A 244 -5.24 -3.45 -5.54
C ALA A 244 -5.16 -3.76 -4.05
N LEU A 245 -6.30 -4.00 -3.39
CA LEU A 245 -6.33 -4.44 -2.00
C LEU A 245 -5.81 -5.87 -1.85
N ASP A 246 -6.11 -6.77 -2.79
CA ASP A 246 -5.58 -8.13 -2.81
C ASP A 246 -4.05 -8.13 -2.93
N LEU A 247 -3.52 -7.42 -3.93
CA LEU A 247 -2.08 -7.30 -4.15
C LEU A 247 -1.35 -6.66 -2.96
N MET A 248 -1.99 -5.69 -2.32
CA MET A 248 -1.43 -4.99 -1.16
C MET A 248 -1.25 -5.92 0.05
N GLU A 249 -2.04 -7.01 0.19
CA GLU A 249 -2.00 -7.87 1.36
C GLU A 249 -0.59 -8.40 1.65
N GLU A 250 0.13 -8.85 0.63
CA GLU A 250 1.49 -9.37 0.78
C GLU A 250 2.55 -8.29 1.08
N LEU A 251 2.22 -7.01 0.87
CA LEU A 251 3.13 -5.88 1.06
C LEU A 251 2.86 -5.10 2.36
N ARG A 252 1.73 -5.33 3.03
CA ARG A 252 1.37 -4.58 4.25
C ARG A 252 2.42 -4.70 5.33
N ALA A 253 2.70 -5.93 5.78
CA ALA A 253 3.63 -6.15 6.90
C ALA A 253 5.06 -5.69 6.57
N PRO A 254 5.71 -6.09 5.46
CA PRO A 254 7.11 -5.77 5.19
C PRO A 254 7.34 -4.32 4.76
N LEU A 255 6.38 -3.69 4.10
CA LEU A 255 6.56 -2.33 3.57
C LEU A 255 5.82 -1.28 4.42
N ALA A 256 4.51 -1.45 4.70
CA ALA A 256 3.72 -0.41 5.36
C ALA A 256 3.82 -0.45 6.89
N ASP A 257 3.61 -1.61 7.51
CA ASP A 257 3.59 -1.71 8.98
C ASP A 257 4.97 -1.43 9.57
N ARG A 258 6.01 -2.06 9.02
CA ARG A 258 7.39 -1.80 9.41
C ARG A 258 7.81 -0.35 9.19
N PHE A 259 7.33 0.27 8.13
CA PHE A 259 7.58 1.68 7.88
C PHE A 259 7.01 2.55 9.00
N VAL A 260 5.74 2.37 9.36
CA VAL A 260 5.09 3.13 10.45
C VAL A 260 5.80 2.88 11.78
N LEU A 261 6.09 1.62 12.11
CA LEU A 261 6.85 1.26 13.31
C LEU A 261 8.24 1.92 13.34
N THR A 262 8.93 1.95 12.19
CA THR A 262 10.23 2.64 12.08
C THR A 262 10.08 4.12 12.37
N LEU A 263 9.10 4.83 11.79
CA LEU A 263 8.90 6.26 12.02
C LEU A 263 8.61 6.58 13.49
N ILE A 264 7.86 5.73 14.17
CA ILE A 264 7.57 5.88 15.60
C ILE A 264 8.83 5.58 16.43
N ASN A 265 9.48 4.44 16.19
CA ASN A 265 10.62 3.98 16.96
C ASN A 265 11.87 4.85 16.78
N THR A 266 12.03 5.51 15.63
CA THR A 266 13.10 6.49 15.35
C THR A 266 12.71 7.94 15.65
N ARG A 267 11.52 8.17 16.22
CA ARG A 267 10.99 9.50 16.58
C ARG A 267 10.82 10.48 15.41
N VAL A 268 10.71 9.98 14.18
CA VAL A 268 10.31 10.79 13.01
C VAL A 268 8.87 11.24 13.18
N LEU A 269 7.97 10.33 13.58
CA LEU A 269 6.63 10.69 14.04
C LEU A 269 6.64 10.85 15.57
N GLN A 270 6.04 11.97 16.04
CA GLN A 270 5.95 12.36 17.43
C GLN A 270 4.53 12.84 17.73
N GLN A 271 4.17 13.00 19.01
CA GLN A 271 2.85 13.46 19.44
C GLN A 271 2.37 14.71 18.72
N LYS A 272 3.22 15.71 18.52
CA LYS A 272 2.93 17.00 17.84
C LYS A 272 2.47 16.82 16.38
N HIS A 273 2.75 15.68 15.75
CA HIS A 273 2.37 15.36 14.39
C HIS A 273 0.93 14.85 14.25
N PHE A 274 0.20 14.79 15.37
CA PHE A 274 -1.18 14.31 15.40
C PHE A 274 -2.09 15.29 16.13
N LYS A 275 -3.35 15.33 15.72
CA LYS A 275 -4.43 16.07 16.39
C LYS A 275 -5.60 15.12 16.66
N MET A 276 -6.16 15.20 17.85
CA MET A 276 -7.39 14.52 18.23
C MET A 276 -8.57 15.44 17.96
N GLN A 277 -9.62 14.90 17.35
CA GLN A 277 -10.87 15.61 17.11
C GLN A 277 -11.83 15.42 18.28
N VAL A 278 -12.92 16.21 18.29
CA VAL A 278 -13.96 16.15 19.34
C VAL A 278 -14.67 14.78 19.37
N ASP A 279 -14.79 14.12 18.22
CA ASP A 279 -15.36 12.78 18.04
C ASP A 279 -14.38 11.63 18.38
N GLY A 280 -13.20 11.95 18.90
CA GLY A 280 -12.15 10.99 19.22
C GLY A 280 -11.30 10.55 18.03
N ALA A 281 -11.60 11.00 16.81
CA ALA A 281 -10.78 10.70 15.64
C ALA A 281 -9.39 11.32 15.75
N VAL A 282 -8.37 10.57 15.34
CA VAL A 282 -6.98 11.04 15.33
C VAL A 282 -6.51 11.22 13.90
N TRP A 283 -6.03 12.42 13.59
CA TRP A 283 -5.53 12.77 12.25
C TRP A 283 -4.10 13.28 12.32
N LEU A 284 -3.36 13.10 11.22
CA LEU A 284 -2.05 13.75 11.04
C LEU A 284 -2.24 15.26 10.87
N THR A 285 -1.38 16.05 11.51
CA THR A 285 -1.20 17.49 11.22
C THR A 285 -0.51 17.65 9.86
N ASP A 286 -0.45 18.89 9.33
CA ASP A 286 0.26 19.15 8.08
C ASP A 286 1.74 18.77 8.17
N ASP A 287 2.38 19.08 9.28
CA ASP A 287 3.78 18.71 9.52
C ASP A 287 3.94 17.20 9.66
N GLY A 288 3.01 16.53 10.34
CA GLY A 288 2.97 15.06 10.44
C GLY A 288 2.79 14.39 9.07
N ARG A 289 1.91 14.95 8.23
CA ARG A 289 1.68 14.50 6.86
C ARG A 289 2.93 14.68 6.00
N LYS A 290 3.56 15.86 6.06
CA LYS A 290 4.82 16.12 5.34
C LYS A 290 5.93 15.17 5.78
N ALA A 291 6.10 14.95 7.08
CA ALA A 291 7.11 14.03 7.62
C ALA A 291 6.89 12.60 7.12
N LEU A 292 5.64 12.09 7.19
CA LEU A 292 5.29 10.75 6.70
C LEU A 292 5.51 10.61 5.19
N LEU A 293 5.04 11.57 4.38
CA LEU A 293 5.16 11.52 2.92
C LEU A 293 6.61 11.60 2.45
N SER A 294 7.44 12.46 3.08
CA SER A 294 8.87 12.55 2.78
C SER A 294 9.59 11.25 3.11
N ALA A 295 9.29 10.67 4.28
CA ALA A 295 9.85 9.38 4.68
C ALA A 295 9.36 8.23 3.76
N TRP A 296 8.09 8.22 3.34
CA TRP A 296 7.56 7.23 2.38
C TRP A 296 8.29 7.28 1.05
N GLN A 297 8.54 8.50 0.53
CA GLN A 297 9.29 8.66 -0.72
C GLN A 297 10.73 8.17 -0.59
N ASN A 298 11.38 8.39 0.55
CA ASN A 298 12.72 7.86 0.82
C ASN A 298 12.69 6.32 0.93
N ARG A 299 11.70 5.77 1.65
CA ARG A 299 11.50 4.31 1.75
C ARG A 299 11.36 3.65 0.38
N LYS A 300 10.60 4.26 -0.53
CA LYS A 300 10.43 3.75 -1.90
C LYS A 300 11.74 3.69 -2.71
N LYS A 301 12.74 4.51 -2.36
CA LYS A 301 14.06 4.53 -3.02
C LYS A 301 15.05 3.51 -2.45
N GLU A 302 14.81 3.00 -1.25
CA GLU A 302 15.70 2.00 -0.64
C GLU A 302 15.72 0.72 -1.45
N GLU A 303 16.90 0.10 -1.55
CA GLU A 303 17.08 -1.15 -2.30
C GLU A 303 16.65 -2.37 -1.49
N ILE A 304 16.09 -3.33 -2.20
CA ILE A 304 15.79 -4.68 -1.72
C ILE A 304 16.15 -5.70 -2.80
N THR A 305 16.55 -6.90 -2.41
CA THR A 305 16.62 -8.04 -3.31
C THR A 305 15.24 -8.71 -3.37
N HIS A 306 14.64 -8.72 -4.57
CA HIS A 306 13.31 -9.33 -4.76
C HIS A 306 13.37 -10.85 -4.47
N PRO A 307 12.49 -11.37 -3.58
CA PRO A 307 12.65 -12.75 -3.09
C PRO A 307 12.55 -13.81 -4.19
N PHE A 308 11.69 -13.62 -5.18
CA PHE A 308 11.51 -14.54 -6.30
C PHE A 308 12.52 -14.30 -7.43
N LEU A 309 12.67 -13.06 -7.89
CA LEU A 309 13.54 -12.72 -9.04
C LEU A 309 15.04 -12.76 -8.68
N LYS A 310 15.40 -12.67 -7.40
CA LYS A 310 16.79 -12.53 -6.91
C LYS A 310 17.52 -11.30 -7.46
N GLU A 311 16.78 -10.31 -7.93
CA GLU A 311 17.30 -9.06 -8.48
C GLU A 311 17.18 -7.93 -7.45
N LYS A 312 18.18 -7.03 -7.43
CA LYS A 312 18.14 -5.80 -6.65
C LYS A 312 17.21 -4.79 -7.31
N MET A 313 16.33 -4.21 -6.53
CA MET A 313 15.42 -3.16 -6.98
C MET A 313 15.02 -2.25 -5.82
N ALA A 314 14.48 -1.08 -6.15
CA ALA A 314 13.93 -0.20 -5.14
C ALA A 314 12.56 -0.72 -4.64
N TRP A 315 12.25 -0.53 -3.36
CA TRP A 315 10.97 -0.93 -2.76
C TRP A 315 9.74 -0.43 -3.53
N GLY A 316 9.80 0.79 -4.06
CA GLY A 316 8.70 1.37 -4.84
C GLY A 316 8.40 0.66 -6.16
N LEU A 317 9.32 -0.20 -6.66
CA LEU A 317 9.08 -1.02 -7.86
C LEU A 317 8.42 -2.36 -7.52
N VAL A 318 8.42 -2.78 -6.26
CA VAL A 318 7.86 -4.09 -5.86
C VAL A 318 6.38 -4.24 -6.26
N PRO A 319 5.47 -3.27 -6.03
CA PRO A 319 4.08 -3.39 -6.50
C PRO A 319 3.98 -3.60 -8.02
N TYR A 320 4.81 -2.91 -8.80
CA TYR A 320 4.83 -3.05 -10.26
C TYR A 320 5.34 -4.43 -10.69
N VAL A 321 6.39 -4.93 -10.05
CA VAL A 321 6.93 -6.28 -10.34
C VAL A 321 5.91 -7.36 -10.00
N GLN A 322 5.25 -7.26 -8.85
CA GLN A 322 4.20 -8.20 -8.46
C GLN A 322 3.00 -8.14 -9.42
N ALA A 323 2.60 -6.95 -9.88
CA ALA A 323 1.57 -6.79 -10.90
C ALA A 323 1.98 -7.44 -12.24
N LEU A 324 3.26 -7.33 -12.65
CA LEU A 324 3.79 -8.02 -13.84
C LEU A 324 3.77 -9.54 -13.69
N LEU A 325 4.16 -10.06 -12.52
CA LEU A 325 4.13 -11.50 -12.24
C LEU A 325 2.69 -12.02 -12.27
N LEU A 326 1.74 -11.29 -11.69
CA LEU A 326 0.32 -11.62 -11.78
C LEU A 326 -0.19 -11.60 -13.22
N ALA A 327 0.18 -10.60 -14.02
CA ALA A 327 -0.20 -10.53 -15.42
C ALA A 327 0.38 -11.70 -16.24
N ARG A 328 1.61 -12.13 -15.96
CA ARG A 328 2.24 -13.31 -16.60
C ARG A 328 1.53 -14.60 -16.21
N TYR A 329 1.19 -14.78 -14.94
CA TYR A 329 0.39 -15.91 -14.49
C TYR A 329 -0.97 -15.97 -15.20
N LEU A 330 -1.71 -14.85 -15.25
CA LEU A 330 -3.02 -14.78 -15.90
C LEU A 330 -2.96 -15.02 -17.42
N ARG A 331 -1.81 -14.79 -18.07
CA ARG A 331 -1.59 -15.13 -19.47
C ARG A 331 -1.21 -16.58 -19.70
N GLY A 332 -0.92 -17.34 -18.65
CA GLY A 332 -0.40 -18.70 -18.74
C GLY A 332 1.11 -18.79 -19.01
N ASP A 333 1.86 -17.69 -18.82
CA ASP A 333 3.32 -17.68 -18.98
C ASP A 333 4.02 -18.27 -17.72
N MET A 334 3.29 -18.57 -16.68
CA MET A 334 3.74 -19.13 -15.41
C MET A 334 2.67 -20.05 -14.83
N ASP A 335 3.10 -21.15 -14.19
CA ASP A 335 2.19 -22.15 -13.57
C ASP A 335 1.51 -21.62 -12.32
N GLU A 336 2.18 -20.75 -11.56
CA GLU A 336 1.66 -20.15 -10.32
C GLU A 336 2.05 -18.67 -10.21
N TYR A 337 1.24 -17.90 -9.47
CA TYR A 337 1.60 -16.56 -9.04
C TYR A 337 2.55 -16.63 -7.84
N PRO A 338 3.81 -16.17 -7.96
CA PRO A 338 4.76 -16.18 -6.85
C PRO A 338 4.49 -15.01 -5.90
N PRO A 339 4.08 -15.27 -4.65
CA PRO A 339 3.89 -14.20 -3.67
C PRO A 339 5.21 -13.55 -3.26
N PHE A 340 5.14 -12.33 -2.77
CA PHE A 340 6.29 -11.61 -2.23
C PHE A 340 6.63 -12.13 -0.82
N LEU A 341 7.65 -12.96 -0.68
CA LEU A 341 8.08 -13.59 0.57
C LEU A 341 9.32 -12.91 1.14
N TRP A 342 9.12 -11.89 1.95
CA TRP A 342 10.20 -11.12 2.57
C TRP A 342 10.77 -11.85 3.81
N LYS A 343 12.13 -11.87 3.93
CA LYS A 343 12.86 -12.41 5.09
C LYS A 343 13.82 -11.41 5.69
#